data_ffb22f5a0ed8ccd255a05d286e547e77
#
_entry.id   ffb22f5a0ed8ccd255a05d286e547e77
#
_cell.length_a   1.000
_cell.length_b   1.000
_cell.length_c   1.000
_cell.angle_alpha   90.00
_cell.angle_beta   90.00
_cell.angle_gamma   90.00
#
_symmetry.space_group_name_H-M   'P 1'
#
loop_
_entity.id
_entity.type
_entity.pdbx_description
1 polymer ?
#
loop_
_entity_poly.entity_id
_entity_poly.type
_entity_poly.pdbx_seq_one_letter_code
_entity_poly.pdbx_strand_id
1 'polypeptide(L)'
;MYYMDKRLNMKWLAVAFAIATVISSFGTGNLPQSNSIATSIEATFGFDPLIVGSVLGILLALVILGGITRIAAVTSKIVPIMALIYIIGAFTVIFANLENVGPAFASVFSDVFTGSAATGGFLGATIAYAFNRGVNRGLFSNEAGQGSAPIAHAAAKTDEPVAEGMVSILEPFIDTILICTITGLVILSSGVWKDKHVNTFDRTDMYILAGDYVETDESDRQTLYAYINDVEGHGVTQFNGEIQVVNGKAVSQGFTIFNARSFADNVVFSLGDLDDSYTGTLKVVDGNLLKDNIIVRGESLIHSASLTALAFTKGFFGESGKYIVSIGLLLFAFSTAIAWSYYGDRAMTYLLGPRSVMPYRVVYVAAFVWAAVSDTTLVWTLSAVAIVVMTLPNLFGIFLLRKEMKESVEEYWVKFNKENK
;
A
#
# COMPACT_ATOMS: atom_id res chain seq x y z
N MET A 1 17.42 -13.71 -10.99
CA MET A 1 18.36 -13.46 -12.10
C MET A 1 19.41 -14.57 -12.28
N TYR A 2 20.23 -14.92 -11.27
CA TYR A 2 21.32 -15.89 -11.45
C TYR A 2 20.84 -17.29 -11.85
N TYR A 3 19.75 -17.82 -11.28
CA TYR A 3 19.24 -19.12 -11.68
C TYR A 3 18.71 -19.15 -13.12
N MET A 4 18.12 -18.04 -13.58
CA MET A 4 17.66 -17.89 -14.98
C MET A 4 18.84 -17.92 -15.96
N ASP A 5 19.95 -17.25 -15.60
CA ASP A 5 21.17 -17.22 -16.41
C ASP A 5 21.92 -18.56 -16.36
N LYS A 6 22.22 -19.07 -15.14
CA LYS A 6 23.11 -20.21 -14.93
C LYS A 6 22.44 -21.57 -15.10
N ARG A 7 21.18 -21.71 -14.64
CA ARG A 7 20.47 -23.00 -14.64
C ARG A 7 19.60 -23.17 -15.89
N LEU A 8 18.86 -22.12 -16.29
CA LEU A 8 18.02 -22.16 -17.48
C LEU A 8 18.77 -21.78 -18.77
N ASN A 9 19.99 -21.26 -18.70
CA ASN A 9 20.75 -20.69 -19.83
C ASN A 9 19.96 -19.59 -20.60
N MET A 10 19.07 -18.87 -19.88
CA MET A 10 18.20 -17.83 -20.45
C MET A 10 18.67 -16.44 -19.99
N LYS A 11 19.82 -16.00 -20.52
CA LYS A 11 20.41 -14.69 -20.14
C LYS A 11 19.47 -13.53 -20.39
N TRP A 12 18.69 -13.56 -21.48
CA TRP A 12 17.70 -12.51 -21.78
C TRP A 12 16.65 -12.37 -20.66
N LEU A 13 16.15 -13.52 -20.14
CA LEU A 13 15.17 -13.55 -19.04
C LEU A 13 15.79 -13.03 -17.74
N ALA A 14 17.03 -13.41 -17.46
CA ALA A 14 17.77 -12.94 -16.29
C ALA A 14 18.00 -11.42 -16.33
N VAL A 15 18.33 -10.85 -17.50
CA VAL A 15 18.47 -9.40 -17.69
C VAL A 15 17.12 -8.71 -17.53
N ALA A 16 16.06 -9.22 -18.16
CA ALA A 16 14.70 -8.68 -18.01
C ALA A 16 14.26 -8.66 -16.56
N PHE A 17 14.44 -9.77 -15.83
CA PHE A 17 14.16 -9.86 -14.42
C PHE A 17 15.02 -8.90 -13.57
N ALA A 18 16.30 -8.75 -13.88
CA ALA A 18 17.14 -7.82 -13.13
C ALA A 18 16.73 -6.36 -13.34
N ILE A 19 16.36 -5.95 -14.57
CA ILE A 19 15.80 -4.61 -14.85
C ILE A 19 14.48 -4.43 -14.08
N ALA A 20 13.60 -5.43 -14.15
CA ALA A 20 12.33 -5.42 -13.40
C ALA A 20 12.56 -5.29 -11.89
N THR A 21 13.57 -5.99 -11.32
CA THR A 21 13.94 -5.88 -9.91
C THR A 21 14.40 -4.47 -9.53
N VAL A 22 15.19 -3.80 -10.40
CA VAL A 22 15.58 -2.40 -10.17
C VAL A 22 14.36 -1.49 -10.17
N ILE A 23 13.46 -1.62 -11.15
CA ILE A 23 12.21 -0.84 -11.22
C ILE A 23 11.35 -1.09 -9.97
N SER A 24 11.17 -2.36 -9.57
CA SER A 24 10.36 -2.72 -8.41
C SER A 24 11.00 -2.30 -7.10
N SER A 25 12.32 -2.20 -6.99
CA SER A 25 12.97 -1.68 -5.79
C SER A 25 12.58 -0.23 -5.51
N PHE A 26 12.36 0.57 -6.55
CA PHE A 26 11.76 1.91 -6.42
C PHE A 26 10.24 1.82 -6.25
N GLY A 27 9.54 1.19 -7.19
CA GLY A 27 8.08 1.18 -7.27
C GLY A 27 7.41 0.51 -6.08
N THR A 28 7.94 -0.61 -5.59
CA THR A 28 7.34 -1.38 -4.48
C THR A 28 8.05 -1.12 -3.15
N GLY A 29 9.37 -1.15 -3.17
CA GLY A 29 10.17 -1.13 -1.95
C GLY A 29 10.49 0.25 -1.40
N ASN A 30 10.37 1.32 -2.18
CA ASN A 30 10.81 2.67 -1.82
C ASN A 30 9.65 3.66 -1.76
N LEU A 31 9.05 3.96 -2.92
CA LEU A 31 8.10 5.06 -3.06
C LEU A 31 6.86 4.93 -2.15
N PRO A 32 6.14 3.78 -2.12
CA PRO A 32 4.98 3.63 -1.24
C PRO A 32 5.35 3.68 0.23
N GLN A 33 6.53 3.19 0.58
CA GLN A 33 6.99 3.17 1.97
C GLN A 33 7.21 4.59 2.48
N SER A 34 7.97 5.40 1.74
CA SER A 34 8.25 6.80 2.10
C SER A 34 6.98 7.63 2.17
N ASN A 35 6.13 7.52 1.15
CA ASN A 35 4.87 8.25 1.09
C ASN A 35 3.94 7.90 2.26
N SER A 36 3.74 6.60 2.52
CA SER A 36 2.89 6.15 3.63
C SER A 36 3.39 6.60 5.00
N ILE A 37 4.71 6.61 5.21
CA ILE A 37 5.28 7.13 6.46
C ILE A 37 5.02 8.62 6.57
N ALA A 38 5.34 9.40 5.54
CA ALA A 38 5.21 10.85 5.55
C ALA A 38 3.75 11.28 5.79
N THR A 39 2.80 10.71 5.06
CA THR A 39 1.36 10.96 5.22
C THR A 39 0.85 10.58 6.62
N SER A 40 1.29 9.43 7.17
CA SER A 40 0.89 8.99 8.50
C SER A 40 1.46 9.89 9.60
N ILE A 41 2.70 10.33 9.48
CA ILE A 41 3.35 11.23 10.43
C ILE A 41 2.75 12.63 10.37
N GLU A 42 2.46 13.14 9.18
CA GLU A 42 1.74 14.40 8.98
C GLU A 42 0.36 14.36 9.65
N ALA A 43 -0.45 13.35 9.35
CA ALA A 43 -1.79 13.19 9.91
C ALA A 43 -1.79 13.02 11.45
N THR A 44 -0.74 12.43 12.02
CA THR A 44 -0.69 12.11 13.45
C THR A 44 -0.01 13.17 14.29
N PHE A 45 1.09 13.75 13.77
CA PHE A 45 1.98 14.66 14.51
C PHE A 45 2.06 16.07 13.91
N GLY A 46 1.50 16.29 12.71
CA GLY A 46 1.54 17.58 12.03
C GLY A 46 2.92 17.95 11.45
N PHE A 47 3.84 17.01 11.28
CA PHE A 47 5.15 17.29 10.70
C PHE A 47 5.07 17.35 9.17
N ASP A 48 5.77 18.31 8.58
CA ASP A 48 5.87 18.49 7.14
C ASP A 48 6.46 17.24 6.46
N PRO A 49 5.81 16.69 5.41
CA PRO A 49 6.25 15.49 4.70
C PRO A 49 7.67 15.58 4.15
N LEU A 50 8.10 16.76 3.68
CA LEU A 50 9.47 16.94 3.16
C LEU A 50 10.51 16.82 4.28
N ILE A 51 10.22 17.34 5.48
CA ILE A 51 11.11 17.22 6.65
C ILE A 51 11.20 15.75 7.05
N VAL A 52 10.06 15.06 7.15
CA VAL A 52 10.01 13.63 7.48
C VAL A 52 10.79 12.80 6.46
N GLY A 53 10.52 12.99 5.16
CA GLY A 53 11.21 12.29 4.08
C GLY A 53 12.73 12.56 4.08
N SER A 54 13.14 13.81 4.33
CA SER A 54 14.55 14.20 4.37
C SER A 54 15.29 13.54 5.54
N VAL A 55 14.74 13.59 6.75
CA VAL A 55 15.34 12.96 7.94
C VAL A 55 15.46 11.46 7.75
N LEU A 56 14.37 10.81 7.31
CA LEU A 56 14.38 9.37 7.06
C LEU A 56 15.28 8.99 5.88
N GLY A 57 15.37 9.83 4.85
CA GLY A 57 16.30 9.64 3.74
C GLY A 57 17.77 9.63 4.20
N ILE A 58 18.15 10.53 5.11
CA ILE A 58 19.47 10.53 5.72
C ILE A 58 19.71 9.25 6.53
N LEU A 59 18.74 8.84 7.35
CA LEU A 59 18.84 7.60 8.12
C LEU A 59 18.93 6.36 7.21
N LEU A 60 18.15 6.33 6.15
CA LEU A 60 18.21 5.29 5.13
C LEU A 60 19.61 5.22 4.49
N ALA A 61 20.16 6.36 4.08
CA ALA A 61 21.51 6.43 3.51
C ALA A 61 22.57 5.88 4.50
N LEU A 62 22.50 6.25 5.76
CA LEU A 62 23.44 5.76 6.80
C LEU A 62 23.38 4.24 6.96
N VAL A 63 22.19 3.64 6.83
CA VAL A 63 22.03 2.18 6.96
C VAL A 63 22.52 1.47 5.70
N ILE A 64 22.04 1.88 4.50
CA ILE A 64 22.34 1.16 3.27
C ILE A 64 23.81 1.26 2.84
N LEU A 65 24.50 2.35 3.19
CA LEU A 65 25.95 2.48 2.94
C LEU A 65 26.78 1.41 3.68
N GLY A 66 26.27 0.86 4.79
CA GLY A 66 26.91 -0.23 5.52
C GLY A 66 26.73 -1.63 4.90
N GLY A 67 25.94 -1.75 3.83
CA GLY A 67 25.67 -3.01 3.11
C GLY A 67 24.85 -4.02 3.92
N ILE A 68 24.81 -5.28 3.43
CA ILE A 68 23.89 -6.32 3.93
C ILE A 68 24.05 -6.60 5.43
N THR A 69 25.26 -6.55 5.98
CA THR A 69 25.49 -6.82 7.40
C THR A 69 24.84 -5.78 8.31
N ARG A 70 24.90 -4.50 7.92
CA ARG A 70 24.24 -3.41 8.67
C ARG A 70 22.72 -3.46 8.45
N ILE A 71 22.27 -3.72 7.24
CA ILE A 71 20.86 -3.91 6.91
C ILE A 71 20.28 -4.99 7.83
N ALA A 72 20.85 -6.20 7.83
CA ALA A 72 20.39 -7.31 8.66
C ALA A 72 20.42 -6.98 10.17
N ALA A 73 21.48 -6.33 10.64
CA ALA A 73 21.61 -5.96 12.06
C ALA A 73 20.55 -4.93 12.52
N VAL A 74 20.12 -4.04 11.64
CA VAL A 74 19.09 -3.05 11.93
C VAL A 74 17.70 -3.68 11.85
N THR A 75 17.37 -4.38 10.75
CA THR A 75 16.06 -4.96 10.54
C THR A 75 15.72 -6.06 11.55
N SER A 76 16.69 -6.92 11.92
CA SER A 76 16.49 -7.97 12.92
C SER A 76 16.09 -7.45 14.31
N LYS A 77 16.36 -6.19 14.63
CA LYS A 77 15.97 -5.56 15.90
C LYS A 77 14.65 -4.79 15.76
N ILE A 78 14.47 -4.06 14.66
CA ILE A 78 13.29 -3.22 14.43
C ILE A 78 12.03 -4.10 14.28
N VAL A 79 12.09 -5.14 13.44
CA VAL A 79 10.91 -5.93 13.05
C VAL A 79 10.22 -6.62 14.24
N PRO A 80 10.90 -7.32 15.15
CA PRO A 80 10.22 -7.94 16.30
C PRO A 80 9.58 -6.93 17.25
N ILE A 81 10.25 -5.79 17.48
CA ILE A 81 9.75 -4.74 18.40
C ILE A 81 8.47 -4.12 17.83
N MET A 82 8.49 -3.76 16.53
CA MET A 82 7.31 -3.16 15.91
C MET A 82 6.13 -4.14 15.85
N ALA A 83 6.39 -5.42 15.51
CA ALA A 83 5.36 -6.44 15.46
C ALA A 83 4.69 -6.60 16.84
N LEU A 84 5.49 -6.62 17.92
CA LEU A 84 4.98 -6.73 19.29
C LEU A 84 4.10 -5.53 19.65
N ILE A 85 4.57 -4.31 19.40
CA ILE A 85 3.81 -3.08 19.67
C ILE A 85 2.49 -3.08 18.90
N TYR A 86 2.54 -3.42 17.61
CA TYR A 86 1.37 -3.47 16.74
C TYR A 86 0.34 -4.51 17.20
N ILE A 87 0.78 -5.74 17.49
CA ILE A 87 -0.08 -6.83 17.93
C ILE A 87 -0.75 -6.50 19.26
N ILE A 88 0.00 -5.96 20.22
CA ILE A 88 -0.59 -5.53 21.52
C ILE A 88 -1.66 -4.46 21.27
N GLY A 89 -1.35 -3.43 20.48
CA GLY A 89 -2.31 -2.39 20.13
C GLY A 89 -3.57 -2.94 19.45
N ALA A 90 -3.40 -3.81 18.48
CA ALA A 90 -4.50 -4.43 17.75
C ALA A 90 -5.42 -5.26 18.68
N PHE A 91 -4.85 -6.04 19.57
CA PHE A 91 -5.66 -6.79 20.55
C PHE A 91 -6.46 -5.89 21.48
N THR A 92 -5.95 -4.70 21.85
CA THR A 92 -6.74 -3.76 22.66
C THR A 92 -8.01 -3.30 21.95
N VAL A 93 -7.96 -3.13 20.61
CA VAL A 93 -9.15 -2.79 19.82
C VAL A 93 -10.09 -3.98 19.70
N ILE A 94 -9.56 -5.17 19.39
CA ILE A 94 -10.36 -6.39 19.24
C ILE A 94 -11.11 -6.71 20.54
N PHE A 95 -10.43 -6.64 21.69
CA PHE A 95 -11.05 -6.90 22.99
C PHE A 95 -12.05 -5.82 23.41
N ALA A 96 -11.81 -4.56 23.05
CA ALA A 96 -12.77 -3.47 23.30
C ALA A 96 -14.04 -3.60 22.44
N ASN A 97 -13.97 -4.30 21.30
CA ASN A 97 -15.06 -4.48 20.35
C ASN A 97 -15.40 -5.97 20.12
N LEU A 98 -15.27 -6.79 21.16
CA LEU A 98 -15.35 -8.26 21.05
C LEU A 98 -16.70 -8.74 20.50
N GLU A 99 -17.80 -8.06 20.83
CA GLU A 99 -19.14 -8.36 20.31
C GLU A 99 -19.26 -8.22 18.79
N ASN A 100 -18.44 -7.35 18.17
CA ASN A 100 -18.44 -7.10 16.76
C ASN A 100 -17.52 -8.06 15.96
N VAL A 101 -16.68 -8.83 16.64
CA VAL A 101 -15.70 -9.72 15.96
C VAL A 101 -16.41 -10.83 15.18
N GLY A 102 -17.43 -11.47 15.78
CA GLY A 102 -18.23 -12.49 15.11
C GLY A 102 -18.96 -11.96 13.86
N PRO A 103 -19.74 -10.88 13.99
CA PRO A 103 -20.36 -10.20 12.85
C PRO A 103 -19.36 -9.75 11.77
N ALA A 104 -18.21 -9.21 12.16
CA ALA A 104 -17.17 -8.80 11.22
C ALA A 104 -16.63 -9.98 10.41
N PHE A 105 -16.38 -11.11 11.07
CA PHE A 105 -15.94 -12.33 10.39
C PHE A 105 -17.02 -12.86 9.43
N ALA A 106 -18.28 -12.88 9.87
CA ALA A 106 -19.40 -13.31 9.04
C ALA A 106 -19.58 -12.41 7.82
N SER A 107 -19.42 -11.09 7.95
CA SER A 107 -19.54 -10.16 6.82
C SER A 107 -18.47 -10.38 5.76
N VAL A 108 -17.25 -10.70 6.14
CA VAL A 108 -16.16 -11.01 5.16
C VAL A 108 -16.58 -12.14 4.22
N PHE A 109 -17.22 -13.20 4.75
CA PHE A 109 -17.65 -14.32 3.93
C PHE A 109 -18.98 -14.07 3.20
N SER A 110 -19.95 -13.42 3.84
CA SER A 110 -21.24 -13.13 3.21
C SER A 110 -21.09 -12.14 2.06
N ASP A 111 -20.32 -11.07 2.28
CA ASP A 111 -20.24 -9.96 1.35
C ASP A 111 -19.46 -10.31 0.08
N VAL A 112 -18.52 -11.27 0.17
CA VAL A 112 -17.85 -11.83 -1.01
C VAL A 112 -18.84 -12.41 -2.02
N PHE A 113 -19.96 -13.00 -1.55
CA PHE A 113 -20.91 -13.70 -2.42
C PHE A 113 -22.18 -12.91 -2.70
N THR A 114 -22.54 -11.96 -1.86
CA THR A 114 -23.83 -11.25 -1.96
C THR A 114 -23.74 -9.92 -2.67
N GLY A 115 -22.51 -9.39 -2.88
CA GLY A 115 -22.34 -8.07 -3.49
C GLY A 115 -22.97 -6.94 -2.65
N SER A 116 -23.21 -7.17 -1.36
CA SER A 116 -23.87 -6.25 -0.42
C SER A 116 -23.06 -5.00 -0.10
N ALA A 117 -22.04 -4.75 -0.85
CA ALA A 117 -21.20 -3.55 -0.81
C ALA A 117 -21.99 -2.21 -0.87
N ALA A 118 -23.32 -2.28 -1.01
CA ALA A 118 -24.19 -1.11 -1.02
C ALA A 118 -24.62 -0.62 0.37
N THR A 119 -24.28 -1.32 1.44
CA THR A 119 -24.81 -1.02 2.77
C THR A 119 -23.86 -0.27 3.68
N GLY A 120 -23.26 0.81 3.25
CA GLY A 120 -22.41 1.55 4.18
C GLY A 120 -21.60 2.66 3.56
N GLY A 121 -22.20 3.46 2.70
CA GLY A 121 -21.52 4.67 2.19
C GLY A 121 -20.51 4.41 1.06
N PHE A 122 -19.90 3.23 0.95
CA PHE A 122 -19.17 2.86 -0.26
C PHE A 122 -20.14 2.55 -1.38
N LEU A 123 -20.07 3.26 -2.49
CA LEU A 123 -20.74 2.85 -3.71
C LEU A 123 -20.05 1.59 -4.22
N GLY A 124 -20.60 0.50 -3.81
CA GLY A 124 -20.39 -0.89 -4.11
C GLY A 124 -19.10 -1.31 -4.78
N ALA A 125 -18.25 -2.00 -4.06
CA ALA A 125 -17.21 -2.79 -4.71
C ALA A 125 -17.87 -4.00 -5.41
N THR A 126 -17.67 -4.16 -6.71
CA THR A 126 -18.02 -5.41 -7.38
C THR A 126 -17.12 -6.55 -6.88
N ILE A 127 -17.59 -7.80 -7.02
CA ILE A 127 -16.75 -8.98 -6.74
C ILE A 127 -15.44 -8.91 -7.53
N ALA A 128 -15.49 -8.46 -8.79
CA ALA A 128 -14.30 -8.28 -9.62
C ALA A 128 -13.33 -7.24 -9.05
N TYR A 129 -13.85 -6.10 -8.56
CA TYR A 129 -13.03 -5.09 -7.90
C TYR A 129 -12.40 -5.61 -6.61
N ALA A 130 -13.19 -6.25 -5.73
CA ALA A 130 -12.69 -6.82 -4.48
C ALA A 130 -11.63 -7.90 -4.72
N PHE A 131 -11.86 -8.79 -5.69
CA PHE A 131 -10.90 -9.80 -6.10
C PHE A 131 -9.59 -9.18 -6.62
N ASN A 132 -9.70 -8.19 -7.53
CA ASN A 132 -8.53 -7.49 -8.08
C ASN A 132 -7.71 -6.81 -6.97
N ARG A 133 -8.37 -6.09 -6.06
CA ARG A 133 -7.70 -5.43 -4.93
C ARG A 133 -7.08 -6.44 -3.97
N GLY A 134 -7.79 -7.52 -3.65
CA GLY A 134 -7.29 -8.60 -2.78
C GLY A 134 -6.05 -9.28 -3.34
N VAL A 135 -6.09 -9.69 -4.63
CA VAL A 135 -4.93 -10.30 -5.30
C VAL A 135 -3.75 -9.34 -5.35
N ASN A 136 -3.97 -8.07 -5.72
CA ASN A 136 -2.91 -7.07 -5.79
C ASN A 136 -2.25 -6.86 -4.42
N ARG A 137 -3.04 -6.74 -3.35
CA ARG A 137 -2.51 -6.58 -1.99
C ARG A 137 -1.81 -7.83 -1.47
N GLY A 138 -2.34 -9.02 -1.77
CA GLY A 138 -1.68 -10.28 -1.44
C GLY A 138 -0.32 -10.44 -2.14
N LEU A 139 -0.24 -10.09 -3.43
CA LEU A 139 1.03 -10.09 -4.16
C LEU A 139 2.02 -9.07 -3.59
N PHE A 140 1.54 -7.90 -3.19
CA PHE A 140 2.37 -6.86 -2.59
C PHE A 140 2.94 -7.30 -1.24
N SER A 141 2.09 -7.82 -0.35
CA SER A 141 2.44 -8.19 1.02
C SER A 141 3.35 -9.41 1.09
N ASN A 142 2.99 -10.48 0.39
CA ASN A 142 3.72 -11.75 0.43
C ASN A 142 4.94 -11.83 -0.49
N GLU A 143 5.13 -10.83 -1.36
CA GLU A 143 6.13 -10.90 -2.43
C GLU A 143 6.04 -12.20 -3.27
N ALA A 144 4.87 -12.87 -3.24
CA ALA A 144 4.67 -14.20 -3.81
C ALA A 144 4.87 -14.20 -5.32
N GLY A 145 5.82 -15.01 -5.78
CA GLY A 145 6.15 -15.10 -7.20
C GLY A 145 6.94 -13.91 -7.76
N GLN A 146 7.19 -12.86 -6.99
CA GLN A 146 7.97 -11.70 -7.44
C GLN A 146 9.46 -12.06 -7.61
N GLY A 147 9.99 -12.97 -6.79
CA GLY A 147 11.40 -13.35 -6.80
C GLY A 147 12.31 -12.41 -6.01
N SER A 148 11.73 -11.50 -5.23
CA SER A 148 12.44 -10.58 -4.31
C SER A 148 12.91 -11.30 -3.06
N ALA A 149 12.03 -11.99 -2.33
CA ALA A 149 12.37 -12.75 -1.14
C ALA A 149 13.54 -13.73 -1.37
N PRO A 150 13.62 -14.52 -2.46
CA PRO A 150 14.77 -15.37 -2.77
C PRO A 150 16.10 -14.62 -2.86
N ILE A 151 16.11 -13.30 -3.15
CA ILE A 151 17.35 -12.51 -3.17
C ILE A 151 17.90 -12.32 -1.76
N ALA A 152 17.02 -12.15 -0.76
CA ALA A 152 17.42 -12.09 0.66
C ALA A 152 17.83 -13.48 1.16
N HIS A 153 17.00 -14.50 0.93
CA HIS A 153 17.24 -15.86 1.36
C HIS A 153 18.53 -16.45 0.78
N ALA A 154 18.94 -16.02 -0.42
CA ALA A 154 20.22 -16.41 -1.01
C ALA A 154 21.46 -15.93 -0.20
N ALA A 155 21.29 -15.03 0.78
CA ALA A 155 22.35 -14.60 1.69
C ALA A 155 22.39 -15.43 2.99
N ALA A 156 21.45 -16.34 3.19
CA ALA A 156 21.41 -17.22 4.36
C ALA A 156 22.62 -18.18 4.37
N LYS A 157 23.08 -18.51 5.58
CA LYS A 157 24.12 -19.51 5.77
C LYS A 157 23.46 -20.86 6.00
N THR A 158 23.26 -21.60 4.93
CA THR A 158 22.67 -22.93 4.94
C THR A 158 23.40 -23.84 3.96
N ASP A 159 23.52 -25.11 4.31
CA ASP A 159 24.07 -26.14 3.42
C ASP A 159 22.99 -26.77 2.53
N GLU A 160 21.71 -26.56 2.89
CA GLU A 160 20.57 -27.16 2.21
C GLU A 160 19.57 -26.08 1.76
N PRO A 161 19.48 -25.78 0.44
CA PRO A 161 18.56 -24.75 -0.08
C PRO A 161 17.08 -24.99 0.27
N VAL A 162 16.65 -26.26 0.35
CA VAL A 162 15.28 -26.61 0.70
C VAL A 162 14.96 -26.27 2.14
N ALA A 163 15.92 -26.41 3.07
CA ALA A 163 15.75 -26.01 4.47
C ALA A 163 15.44 -24.51 4.58
N GLU A 164 16.18 -23.68 3.84
CA GLU A 164 15.90 -22.23 3.79
C GLU A 164 14.54 -21.94 3.16
N GLY A 165 14.19 -22.65 2.09
CA GLY A 165 12.86 -22.57 1.48
C GLY A 165 11.73 -22.92 2.45
N MET A 166 11.92 -23.88 3.34
CA MET A 166 10.93 -24.23 4.38
C MET A 166 10.78 -23.11 5.43
N VAL A 167 11.87 -22.43 5.79
CA VAL A 167 11.81 -21.27 6.68
C VAL A 167 11.04 -20.12 6.04
N SER A 168 11.23 -19.89 4.73
CA SER A 168 10.55 -18.80 4.01
C SER A 168 9.03 -18.95 3.95
N ILE A 169 8.47 -20.16 4.15
CA ILE A 169 7.02 -20.39 4.23
C ILE A 169 6.39 -19.65 5.44
N LEU A 170 7.16 -19.42 6.50
CA LEU A 170 6.67 -18.69 7.67
C LEU A 170 6.36 -17.20 7.38
N GLU A 171 7.02 -16.62 6.39
CA GLU A 171 6.84 -15.20 6.03
C GLU A 171 5.37 -14.91 5.63
N PRO A 172 4.78 -15.51 4.59
CA PRO A 172 3.40 -15.25 4.22
C PRO A 172 2.40 -15.72 5.30
N PHE A 173 2.75 -16.72 6.10
CA PHE A 173 1.89 -17.14 7.21
C PHE A 173 1.80 -16.05 8.29
N ILE A 174 2.93 -15.50 8.74
CA ILE A 174 2.97 -14.47 9.77
C ILE A 174 2.38 -13.17 9.23
N ASP A 175 2.82 -12.73 8.05
CA ASP A 175 2.39 -11.46 7.47
C ASP A 175 0.90 -11.48 7.10
N THR A 176 0.46 -12.44 6.30
CA THR A 176 -0.88 -12.43 5.74
C THR A 176 -1.90 -13.12 6.64
N ILE A 177 -1.62 -14.34 7.13
CA ILE A 177 -2.61 -15.08 7.92
C ILE A 177 -2.74 -14.47 9.32
N LEU A 178 -1.66 -14.03 9.94
CA LEU A 178 -1.73 -13.44 11.28
C LEU A 178 -1.94 -11.92 11.23
N ILE A 179 -1.00 -11.16 10.71
CA ILE A 179 -1.00 -9.69 10.83
C ILE A 179 -2.12 -9.06 10.00
N CYS A 180 -2.31 -9.46 8.74
CA CYS A 180 -3.38 -8.90 7.91
C CYS A 180 -4.77 -9.29 8.43
N THR A 181 -4.96 -10.52 8.96
CA THR A 181 -6.23 -10.90 9.58
C THR A 181 -6.52 -10.09 10.84
N ILE A 182 -5.53 -9.90 11.71
CA ILE A 182 -5.66 -9.06 12.92
C ILE A 182 -6.02 -7.63 12.52
N THR A 183 -5.32 -7.05 11.53
CA THR A 183 -5.59 -5.69 11.03
C THR A 183 -7.01 -5.57 10.45
N GLY A 184 -7.41 -6.54 9.63
CA GLY A 184 -8.77 -6.61 9.07
C GLY A 184 -9.83 -6.65 10.16
N LEU A 185 -9.63 -7.47 11.19
CA LEU A 185 -10.55 -7.54 12.34
C LEU A 185 -10.60 -6.24 13.12
N VAL A 186 -9.47 -5.57 13.35
CA VAL A 186 -9.41 -4.24 13.98
C VAL A 186 -10.29 -3.24 13.22
N ILE A 187 -10.13 -3.13 11.91
CA ILE A 187 -10.88 -2.19 11.08
C ILE A 187 -12.38 -2.54 11.10
N LEU A 188 -12.72 -3.81 10.84
CA LEU A 188 -14.10 -4.24 10.70
C LEU A 188 -14.86 -4.19 12.04
N SER A 189 -14.25 -4.67 13.13
CA SER A 189 -14.90 -4.69 14.44
C SER A 189 -15.06 -3.31 15.07
N SER A 190 -14.15 -2.37 14.78
CA SER A 190 -14.23 -0.99 15.27
C SER A 190 -15.39 -0.18 14.65
N GLY A 191 -15.88 -0.58 13.47
CA GLY A 191 -16.96 0.09 12.74
C GLY A 191 -16.59 1.39 12.04
N VAL A 192 -15.41 1.96 12.26
CA VAL A 192 -14.99 3.28 11.73
C VAL A 192 -15.00 3.38 10.19
N TRP A 193 -14.94 2.26 9.52
CA TRP A 193 -14.97 2.19 8.06
C TRP A 193 -16.33 2.54 7.45
N LYS A 194 -17.40 2.61 8.28
CA LYS A 194 -18.77 2.92 7.83
C LYS A 194 -19.07 4.41 7.83
N ASP A 195 -18.30 5.19 8.57
CA ASP A 195 -18.60 6.59 8.84
C ASP A 195 -17.73 7.49 7.95
N LYS A 196 -18.27 8.66 7.57
CA LYS A 196 -17.51 9.72 6.93
C LYS A 196 -16.70 10.48 7.97
N HIS A 197 -15.49 10.83 7.60
CA HIS A 197 -14.56 11.56 8.46
C HIS A 197 -13.98 12.75 7.71
N VAL A 198 -13.71 13.82 8.43
CA VAL A 198 -13.05 15.01 7.85
C VAL A 198 -11.63 14.61 7.41
N ASN A 199 -11.35 14.79 6.14
CA ASN A 199 -10.03 14.49 5.56
C ASN A 199 -9.70 15.45 4.40
N THR A 200 -8.44 15.48 4.00
CA THR A 200 -7.97 16.17 2.79
C THR A 200 -8.07 15.21 1.62
N PHE A 201 -8.63 15.67 0.51
CA PHE A 201 -8.87 14.84 -0.66
C PHE A 201 -7.63 14.79 -1.55
N ASP A 202 -7.18 13.57 -1.85
CA ASP A 202 -6.18 13.36 -2.89
C ASP A 202 -6.79 13.63 -4.27
N ARG A 203 -6.08 14.39 -5.11
CA ARG A 203 -6.57 14.79 -6.43
C ARG A 203 -6.94 13.63 -7.33
N THR A 204 -6.26 12.53 -7.20
CA THR A 204 -6.43 11.31 -7.98
C THR A 204 -7.60 10.43 -7.50
N ASP A 205 -8.05 10.61 -6.26
CA ASP A 205 -9.20 9.90 -5.68
C ASP A 205 -10.48 10.76 -5.66
N MET A 206 -10.34 12.04 -6.02
CA MET A 206 -11.44 13.00 -6.09
C MET A 206 -11.95 13.14 -7.53
N TYR A 207 -13.26 13.08 -7.69
CA TYR A 207 -13.94 13.30 -8.96
C TYR A 207 -14.99 14.39 -8.78
N ILE A 208 -15.04 15.36 -9.70
CA ILE A 208 -16.10 16.36 -9.78
C ILE A 208 -17.02 15.95 -10.94
N LEU A 209 -18.22 15.55 -10.62
CA LEU A 209 -19.20 15.00 -11.55
C LEU A 209 -20.24 16.06 -11.87
N ALA A 210 -20.74 16.09 -13.12
CA ALA A 210 -21.82 16.96 -13.53
C ALA A 210 -23.15 16.42 -13.00
N GLY A 211 -23.92 17.28 -12.35
CA GLY A 211 -25.21 16.97 -11.73
C GLY A 211 -25.18 17.05 -10.20
N ASP A 212 -26.35 17.29 -9.63
CA ASP A 212 -26.55 17.36 -8.19
C ASP A 212 -27.09 16.00 -7.71
N TYR A 213 -26.18 15.07 -7.39
CA TYR A 213 -26.52 13.74 -6.88
C TYR A 213 -26.66 13.77 -5.36
N VAL A 214 -27.65 13.02 -4.85
CA VAL A 214 -27.98 12.96 -3.43
C VAL A 214 -27.77 11.54 -2.90
N GLU A 215 -26.96 11.38 -1.86
CA GLU A 215 -26.61 10.09 -1.28
C GLU A 215 -27.80 9.29 -0.75
N THR A 216 -28.85 9.98 -0.27
CA THR A 216 -30.07 9.32 0.23
C THR A 216 -31.01 8.87 -0.86
N ASP A 217 -30.80 9.29 -2.12
CA ASP A 217 -31.57 8.85 -3.28
C ASP A 217 -31.00 7.55 -3.86
N GLU A 218 -31.81 6.52 -3.91
CA GLU A 218 -31.42 5.19 -4.39
C GLU A 218 -31.07 5.18 -5.89
N SER A 219 -31.76 6.02 -6.69
CA SER A 219 -31.49 6.13 -8.13
C SER A 219 -30.11 6.77 -8.38
N ASP A 220 -29.78 7.83 -7.63
CA ASP A 220 -28.50 8.50 -7.72
C ASP A 220 -27.36 7.58 -7.28
N ARG A 221 -27.57 6.81 -6.21
CA ARG A 221 -26.60 5.80 -5.74
C ARG A 221 -26.35 4.74 -6.80
N GLN A 222 -27.41 4.21 -7.43
CA GLN A 222 -27.26 3.22 -8.50
C GLN A 222 -26.56 3.79 -9.73
N THR A 223 -26.88 5.01 -10.10
CA THR A 223 -26.26 5.72 -11.22
C THR A 223 -24.75 5.92 -10.99
N LEU A 224 -24.36 6.39 -9.80
CA LEU A 224 -22.96 6.56 -9.45
C LEU A 224 -22.23 5.22 -9.24
N TYR A 225 -22.93 4.21 -8.72
CA TYR A 225 -22.40 2.84 -8.69
C TYR A 225 -22.02 2.34 -10.07
N ALA A 226 -22.92 2.55 -11.06
CA ALA A 226 -22.67 2.16 -12.44
C ALA A 226 -21.47 2.92 -13.03
N TYR A 227 -21.38 4.21 -12.79
CA TYR A 227 -20.24 5.05 -13.23
C TYR A 227 -18.90 4.53 -12.68
N ILE A 228 -18.80 4.33 -11.35
CA ILE A 228 -17.54 3.95 -10.69
C ILE A 228 -17.08 2.53 -11.09
N ASN A 229 -18.01 1.68 -11.51
CA ASN A 229 -17.71 0.31 -11.92
C ASN A 229 -17.71 0.11 -13.45
N ASP A 230 -17.60 1.22 -14.21
CA ASP A 230 -17.56 1.22 -15.69
C ASP A 230 -18.71 0.40 -16.34
N VAL A 231 -19.91 0.45 -15.76
CA VAL A 231 -21.08 -0.18 -16.35
C VAL A 231 -21.57 0.70 -17.50
N GLU A 232 -21.70 0.15 -18.70
CA GLU A 232 -22.16 0.89 -19.87
C GLU A 232 -23.54 1.53 -19.65
N GLY A 233 -23.73 2.76 -20.14
CA GLY A 233 -25.02 3.46 -20.12
C GLY A 233 -25.35 4.18 -18.81
N HIS A 234 -24.40 4.38 -17.90
CA HIS A 234 -24.60 5.08 -16.62
C HIS A 234 -25.02 6.56 -16.76
N GLY A 235 -24.74 7.21 -17.89
CA GLY A 235 -25.13 8.61 -18.16
C GLY A 235 -24.41 9.69 -17.35
N VAL A 236 -23.52 9.33 -16.43
CA VAL A 236 -22.74 10.27 -15.61
C VAL A 236 -21.59 10.82 -16.44
N THR A 237 -21.40 12.12 -16.38
CA THR A 237 -20.28 12.82 -17.04
C THR A 237 -19.44 13.57 -16.01
N GLN A 238 -18.19 13.75 -16.33
CA GLN A 238 -17.30 14.57 -15.53
C GLN A 238 -17.67 16.05 -15.72
N PHE A 239 -17.60 16.83 -14.65
CA PHE A 239 -17.93 18.24 -14.68
C PHE A 239 -16.90 19.03 -15.49
N ASN A 240 -17.38 19.86 -16.39
CA ASN A 240 -16.60 20.81 -17.15
C ASN A 240 -17.22 22.21 -16.96
N GLY A 241 -16.50 23.12 -16.30
CA GLY A 241 -17.05 24.43 -16.00
C GLY A 241 -16.28 25.18 -14.94
N GLU A 242 -16.95 26.12 -14.30
CA GLU A 242 -16.40 26.98 -13.26
C GLU A 242 -17.18 26.82 -11.96
N ILE A 243 -16.46 26.64 -10.86
CA ILE A 243 -17.01 26.60 -9.51
C ILE A 243 -16.72 27.93 -8.84
N GLN A 244 -17.78 28.65 -8.44
CA GLN A 244 -17.66 29.85 -7.65
C GLN A 244 -17.51 29.49 -6.17
N VAL A 245 -16.46 29.96 -5.55
CA VAL A 245 -16.15 29.70 -4.14
C VAL A 245 -16.10 31.01 -3.37
N VAL A 246 -16.77 31.08 -2.23
CA VAL A 246 -16.76 32.20 -1.30
C VAL A 246 -16.45 31.71 0.10
N ASN A 247 -15.39 32.23 0.70
CA ASN A 247 -14.92 31.82 2.03
C ASN A 247 -14.77 30.29 2.15
N GLY A 248 -14.12 29.68 1.16
CA GLY A 248 -13.87 28.25 1.13
C GLY A 248 -15.05 27.37 0.71
N LYS A 249 -16.27 27.90 0.56
CA LYS A 249 -17.45 27.11 0.21
C LYS A 249 -17.90 27.37 -1.23
N ALA A 250 -18.23 26.31 -1.94
CA ALA A 250 -18.85 26.44 -3.25
C ALA A 250 -20.26 27.04 -3.13
N VAL A 251 -20.54 28.07 -3.95
CA VAL A 251 -21.86 28.71 -4.03
C VAL A 251 -22.59 28.39 -5.34
N SER A 252 -21.90 27.82 -6.32
CA SER A 252 -22.48 27.28 -7.55
C SER A 252 -23.05 25.88 -7.32
N GLN A 253 -24.01 25.48 -8.16
CA GLN A 253 -24.70 24.18 -8.16
C GLN A 253 -24.45 23.47 -9.50
N GLY A 254 -24.97 22.27 -9.63
CA GLY A 254 -24.87 21.48 -10.86
C GLY A 254 -23.64 20.57 -10.91
N PHE A 255 -23.02 20.32 -9.77
CA PHE A 255 -21.92 19.36 -9.64
C PHE A 255 -21.93 18.67 -8.28
N THR A 256 -21.42 17.45 -8.25
CA THR A 256 -21.21 16.66 -7.03
C THR A 256 -19.72 16.31 -6.90
N ILE A 257 -19.15 16.49 -5.72
CA ILE A 257 -17.79 16.06 -5.41
C ILE A 257 -17.84 14.68 -4.79
N PHE A 258 -17.04 13.81 -5.34
CA PHE A 258 -16.93 12.41 -4.98
C PHE A 258 -15.48 12.10 -4.58
N ASN A 259 -15.26 11.54 -3.39
CA ASN A 259 -13.94 11.20 -2.91
C ASN A 259 -13.91 9.82 -2.26
N ALA A 260 -12.86 9.05 -2.53
CA ALA A 260 -12.67 7.71 -1.97
C ALA A 260 -13.92 6.80 -2.10
N ARG A 261 -14.59 6.83 -3.27
CA ARG A 261 -15.82 6.09 -3.59
C ARG A 261 -17.01 6.43 -2.68
N SER A 262 -17.07 7.64 -2.16
CA SER A 262 -18.20 8.18 -1.35
C SER A 262 -18.54 9.61 -1.73
N PHE A 263 -19.77 10.01 -1.46
CA PHE A 263 -20.17 11.40 -1.57
C PHE A 263 -19.36 12.25 -0.57
N ALA A 264 -18.84 13.38 -1.04
CA ALA A 264 -18.12 14.32 -0.20
C ALA A 264 -19.08 15.37 0.39
N ASP A 265 -19.11 15.47 1.70
CA ASP A 265 -19.92 16.45 2.42
C ASP A 265 -19.06 17.56 3.01
N ASN A 266 -19.67 18.72 3.29
CA ASN A 266 -19.04 19.85 3.95
C ASN A 266 -17.70 20.27 3.31
N VAL A 267 -17.64 20.26 1.97
CA VAL A 267 -16.39 20.51 1.23
C VAL A 267 -15.95 21.95 1.36
N VAL A 268 -14.66 22.14 1.68
CA VAL A 268 -13.98 23.42 1.83
C VAL A 268 -12.77 23.47 0.92
N PHE A 269 -12.57 24.60 0.24
CA PHE A 269 -11.44 24.88 -0.63
C PHE A 269 -10.51 25.89 0.06
N SER A 270 -9.22 25.57 0.17
CA SER A 270 -8.20 26.42 0.78
C SER A 270 -7.04 26.65 -0.18
N LEU A 271 -6.28 27.74 0.00
CA LEU A 271 -5.17 28.13 -0.87
C LEU A 271 -3.84 27.87 -0.18
N GLY A 272 -3.17 26.79 -0.53
CA GLY A 272 -1.81 26.47 -0.06
C GLY A 272 -1.71 26.11 1.42
N ASP A 273 -2.63 26.52 2.27
CA ASP A 273 -2.73 26.17 3.68
C ASP A 273 -4.20 25.91 4.04
N LEU A 274 -4.42 25.06 5.03
CA LEU A 274 -5.76 24.65 5.48
C LEU A 274 -6.57 25.81 6.10
N ASP A 275 -5.89 26.78 6.67
CA ASP A 275 -6.51 27.95 7.33
C ASP A 275 -6.79 29.12 6.36
N ASP A 276 -6.26 29.09 5.13
CA ASP A 276 -6.46 30.12 4.12
C ASP A 276 -7.65 29.79 3.20
N SER A 277 -8.84 30.16 3.63
CA SER A 277 -10.08 29.92 2.87
C SER A 277 -10.07 30.60 1.50
N TYR A 278 -10.18 29.84 0.44
CA TYR A 278 -10.20 30.36 -0.92
C TYR A 278 -11.48 31.12 -1.23
N THR A 279 -11.35 32.28 -1.92
CA THR A 279 -12.46 33.00 -2.53
C THR A 279 -12.11 33.32 -3.98
N GLY A 280 -12.96 32.90 -4.92
CA GLY A 280 -12.75 33.12 -6.35
C GLY A 280 -13.37 32.04 -7.20
N THR A 281 -12.97 32.00 -8.47
CA THR A 281 -13.45 31.02 -9.44
C THR A 281 -12.43 29.91 -9.62
N LEU A 282 -12.87 28.66 -9.52
CA LEU A 282 -12.08 27.44 -9.81
C LEU A 282 -12.54 26.85 -11.14
N LYS A 283 -11.62 26.72 -12.08
CA LYS A 283 -11.90 26.07 -13.36
C LYS A 283 -11.68 24.55 -13.24
N VAL A 284 -12.67 23.82 -13.71
CA VAL A 284 -12.68 22.34 -13.74
C VAL A 284 -12.73 21.88 -15.19
N VAL A 285 -11.86 20.94 -15.54
CA VAL A 285 -11.84 20.29 -16.85
C VAL A 285 -11.76 18.78 -16.64
N ASP A 286 -12.67 18.05 -17.25
CA ASP A 286 -12.81 16.61 -17.12
C ASP A 286 -12.78 16.16 -15.64
N GLY A 287 -13.60 16.82 -14.81
CA GLY A 287 -13.71 16.53 -13.39
C GLY A 287 -12.51 16.93 -12.53
N ASN A 288 -11.47 17.54 -13.10
CA ASN A 288 -10.24 17.90 -12.40
C ASN A 288 -10.10 19.42 -12.24
N LEU A 289 -9.70 19.85 -11.05
CA LEU A 289 -9.36 21.24 -10.77
C LEU A 289 -8.04 21.61 -11.47
N LEU A 290 -8.02 22.66 -12.28
CA LEU A 290 -6.80 23.12 -12.97
C LEU A 290 -5.80 23.84 -12.07
N LYS A 291 -6.23 24.30 -10.90
CA LYS A 291 -5.39 25.08 -9.98
C LYS A 291 -4.74 24.15 -8.95
N ASP A 292 -3.44 23.87 -9.09
CA ASP A 292 -2.72 22.86 -8.30
C ASP A 292 -2.57 23.21 -6.82
N ASN A 293 -2.53 24.48 -6.44
CA ASN A 293 -2.35 24.94 -5.06
C ASN A 293 -3.66 25.06 -4.25
N ILE A 294 -4.76 24.50 -4.73
CA ILE A 294 -6.00 24.40 -3.97
C ILE A 294 -6.02 23.09 -3.21
N ILE A 295 -6.15 23.16 -1.91
CA ILE A 295 -6.42 22.03 -1.03
C ILE A 295 -7.93 21.88 -0.91
N VAL A 296 -8.43 20.68 -1.13
CA VAL A 296 -9.85 20.34 -0.96
C VAL A 296 -9.99 19.46 0.27
N ARG A 297 -10.84 19.85 1.19
CA ARG A 297 -11.11 19.13 2.43
C ARG A 297 -12.60 18.99 2.65
N GLY A 298 -13.03 17.88 3.21
CA GLY A 298 -14.45 17.64 3.50
C GLY A 298 -14.64 16.33 4.26
N GLU A 299 -15.88 15.94 4.41
CA GLU A 299 -16.25 14.67 5.04
C GLU A 299 -16.47 13.61 3.94
N SER A 300 -15.71 12.55 3.96
CA SER A 300 -15.85 11.39 3.09
C SER A 300 -15.40 10.12 3.81
N LEU A 301 -15.59 8.97 3.19
CA LEU A 301 -14.97 7.75 3.68
C LEU A 301 -13.45 7.88 3.57
N ILE A 302 -12.76 7.28 4.51
CA ILE A 302 -11.28 7.26 4.53
C ILE A 302 -10.77 5.84 4.29
N HIS A 303 -9.53 5.73 3.83
CA HIS A 303 -8.89 4.46 3.55
C HIS A 303 -7.43 4.44 4.02
N SER A 304 -6.73 3.32 3.76
CA SER A 304 -5.29 3.15 3.99
C SER A 304 -4.87 3.34 5.46
N ALA A 305 -3.73 3.98 5.70
CA ALA A 305 -3.14 4.16 7.03
C ALA A 305 -4.03 5.01 7.96
N SER A 306 -4.71 6.03 7.41
CA SER A 306 -5.60 6.91 8.18
C SER A 306 -6.78 6.15 8.77
N LEU A 307 -7.40 5.24 7.99
CA LEU A 307 -8.48 4.38 8.49
C LEU A 307 -7.99 3.43 9.60
N THR A 308 -6.82 2.83 9.41
CA THR A 308 -6.22 1.95 10.42
C THR A 308 -5.90 2.72 11.70
N ALA A 309 -5.31 3.92 11.59
CA ALA A 309 -5.00 4.76 12.73
C ALA A 309 -6.26 5.14 13.52
N LEU A 310 -7.33 5.49 12.81
CA LEU A 310 -8.62 5.78 13.43
C LEU A 310 -9.24 4.55 14.11
N ALA A 311 -9.12 3.35 13.49
CA ALA A 311 -9.59 2.12 14.10
C ALA A 311 -8.89 1.81 15.44
N PHE A 312 -7.60 2.12 15.55
CA PHE A 312 -6.85 1.93 16.79
C PHE A 312 -7.28 2.87 17.92
N THR A 313 -7.92 4.01 17.61
CA THR A 313 -8.51 4.88 18.66
C THR A 313 -9.73 4.24 19.34
N LYS A 314 -10.33 3.22 18.75
CA LYS A 314 -11.47 2.49 19.32
C LYS A 314 -11.07 1.37 20.30
N GLY A 315 -9.78 1.26 20.62
CA GLY A 315 -9.25 0.36 21.64
C GLY A 315 -9.11 1.02 23.01
N PHE A 316 -8.54 0.29 23.97
CA PHE A 316 -8.36 0.77 25.35
C PHE A 316 -7.42 1.98 25.47
N PHE A 317 -6.60 2.25 24.46
CA PHE A 317 -5.71 3.41 24.44
C PHE A 317 -6.42 4.71 23.98
N GLY A 318 -7.67 4.63 23.52
CA GLY A 318 -8.40 5.79 23.00
C GLY A 318 -7.62 6.55 21.93
N GLU A 319 -7.64 7.88 21.97
CA GLU A 319 -6.93 8.73 20.99
C GLU A 319 -5.42 8.43 20.86
N SER A 320 -4.80 7.86 21.91
CA SER A 320 -3.39 7.49 21.84
C SER A 320 -3.13 6.26 20.96
N GLY A 321 -4.17 5.50 20.61
CA GLY A 321 -4.06 4.33 19.73
C GLY A 321 -3.50 4.65 18.36
N LYS A 322 -3.80 5.84 17.81
CA LYS A 322 -3.28 6.29 16.52
C LYS A 322 -1.74 6.33 16.45
N TYR A 323 -1.07 6.63 17.57
CA TYR A 323 0.40 6.67 17.62
C TYR A 323 1.02 5.29 17.43
N ILE A 324 0.33 4.22 17.84
CA ILE A 324 0.78 2.83 17.64
C ILE A 324 0.88 2.54 16.16
N VAL A 325 -0.13 2.95 15.39
CA VAL A 325 -0.15 2.73 13.94
C VAL A 325 0.92 3.57 13.24
N SER A 326 1.05 4.85 13.58
CA SER A 326 2.03 5.73 12.94
C SER A 326 3.46 5.32 13.23
N ILE A 327 3.78 4.95 14.48
CA ILE A 327 5.09 4.43 14.85
C ILE A 327 5.33 3.04 14.25
N GLY A 328 4.34 2.17 14.30
CA GLY A 328 4.39 0.85 13.67
C GLY A 328 4.65 0.95 12.18
N LEU A 329 3.89 1.79 11.47
CA LEU A 329 4.05 2.03 10.03
C LEU A 329 5.43 2.62 9.70
N LEU A 330 5.91 3.59 10.48
CA LEU A 330 7.26 4.14 10.33
C LEU A 330 8.31 3.03 10.37
N LEU A 331 8.27 2.18 11.39
CA LEU A 331 9.25 1.10 11.56
C LEU A 331 9.11 0.03 10.46
N PHE A 332 7.87 -0.33 10.10
CA PHE A 332 7.54 -1.32 9.08
C PHE A 332 8.01 -0.87 7.70
N ALA A 333 7.51 0.26 7.25
CA ALA A 333 7.80 0.78 5.93
C ALA A 333 9.29 1.16 5.78
N PHE A 334 9.91 1.68 6.84
CA PHE A 334 11.34 2.00 6.82
C PHE A 334 12.21 0.74 6.72
N SER A 335 11.87 -0.34 7.46
CA SER A 335 12.59 -1.61 7.35
C SER A 335 12.43 -2.25 5.96
N THR A 336 11.24 -2.12 5.35
CA THR A 336 10.98 -2.57 3.98
C THR A 336 11.86 -1.81 2.97
N ALA A 337 11.91 -0.48 3.06
CA ALA A 337 12.76 0.34 2.19
C ALA A 337 14.25 -0.02 2.33
N ILE A 338 14.70 -0.31 3.53
CA ILE A 338 16.08 -0.79 3.78
C ILE A 338 16.32 -2.15 3.09
N ALA A 339 15.40 -3.12 3.25
CA ALA A 339 15.54 -4.45 2.67
C ALA A 339 15.52 -4.42 1.13
N TRP A 340 14.60 -3.69 0.54
CA TRP A 340 14.46 -3.57 -0.91
C TRP A 340 15.65 -2.87 -1.58
N SER A 341 16.35 -1.98 -0.87
CA SER A 341 17.59 -1.41 -1.38
C SER A 341 18.63 -2.49 -1.70
N TYR A 342 18.67 -3.57 -0.90
CA TYR A 342 19.55 -4.70 -1.15
C TYR A 342 19.15 -5.50 -2.40
N TYR A 343 17.85 -5.66 -2.67
CA TYR A 343 17.42 -6.36 -3.88
C TYR A 343 17.87 -5.60 -5.13
N GLY A 344 17.72 -4.28 -5.15
CA GLY A 344 18.22 -3.43 -6.22
C GLY A 344 19.75 -3.46 -6.34
N ASP A 345 20.49 -3.46 -5.22
CA ASP A 345 21.95 -3.62 -5.22
C ASP A 345 22.39 -4.89 -5.94
N ARG A 346 21.70 -6.02 -5.70
CA ARG A 346 21.99 -7.30 -6.35
C ARG A 346 21.67 -7.28 -7.83
N ALA A 347 20.57 -6.66 -8.21
CA ALA A 347 20.18 -6.51 -9.59
C ALA A 347 21.15 -5.60 -10.36
N MET A 348 21.52 -4.45 -9.80
CA MET A 348 22.53 -3.56 -10.39
C MET A 348 23.91 -4.20 -10.52
N THR A 349 24.31 -4.98 -9.50
CA THR A 349 25.56 -5.75 -9.57
C THR A 349 25.55 -6.77 -10.71
N TYR A 350 24.41 -7.43 -10.95
CA TYR A 350 24.26 -8.37 -12.05
C TYR A 350 24.31 -7.67 -13.42
N LEU A 351 23.65 -6.52 -13.56
CA LEU A 351 23.52 -5.79 -14.83
C LEU A 351 24.81 -5.06 -15.23
N LEU A 352 25.39 -4.31 -14.30
CA LEU A 352 26.45 -3.32 -14.57
C LEU A 352 27.70 -3.49 -13.70
N GLY A 353 27.69 -4.53 -12.82
CA GLY A 353 28.80 -4.81 -11.92
C GLY A 353 28.78 -3.98 -10.62
N PRO A 354 29.69 -4.26 -9.67
CA PRO A 354 29.67 -3.69 -8.31
C PRO A 354 29.80 -2.15 -8.26
N ARG A 355 30.42 -1.53 -9.26
CA ARG A 355 30.58 -0.07 -9.32
C ARG A 355 29.30 0.69 -9.49
N SER A 356 28.22 0.04 -10.01
CA SER A 356 26.91 0.66 -10.21
C SER A 356 26.08 0.76 -8.92
N VAL A 357 26.48 0.08 -7.85
CA VAL A 357 25.74 0.05 -6.60
C VAL A 357 25.67 1.42 -5.91
N MET A 358 26.78 2.15 -5.90
CA MET A 358 26.79 3.46 -5.24
C MET A 358 25.94 4.51 -5.95
N PRO A 359 26.01 4.71 -7.27
CA PRO A 359 25.06 5.56 -7.99
C PRO A 359 23.59 5.16 -7.76
N TYR A 360 23.30 3.87 -7.80
CA TYR A 360 21.96 3.37 -7.52
C TYR A 360 21.46 3.79 -6.12
N ARG A 361 22.26 3.62 -5.06
CA ARG A 361 21.89 3.99 -3.70
C ARG A 361 21.62 5.49 -3.55
N VAL A 362 22.41 6.35 -4.23
CA VAL A 362 22.16 7.79 -4.23
C VAL A 362 20.81 8.11 -4.85
N VAL A 363 20.50 7.53 -6.02
CA VAL A 363 19.20 7.72 -6.69
C VAL A 363 18.06 7.15 -5.83
N TYR A 364 18.29 6.00 -5.18
CA TYR A 364 17.32 5.36 -4.29
C TYR A 364 16.93 6.25 -3.11
N VAL A 365 17.91 6.89 -2.46
CA VAL A 365 17.65 7.84 -1.35
C VAL A 365 16.96 9.10 -1.86
N ALA A 366 17.37 9.64 -3.00
CA ALA A 366 16.72 10.80 -3.60
C ALA A 366 15.25 10.52 -3.95
N ALA A 367 14.96 9.34 -4.52
CA ALA A 367 13.60 8.90 -4.80
C ALA A 367 12.76 8.70 -3.52
N PHE A 368 13.37 8.24 -2.43
CA PHE A 368 12.72 8.12 -1.12
C PHE A 368 12.24 9.50 -0.62
N VAL A 369 13.09 10.52 -0.69
CA VAL A 369 12.74 11.89 -0.26
C VAL A 369 11.67 12.48 -1.18
N TRP A 370 11.79 12.29 -2.51
CA TRP A 370 10.78 12.76 -3.46
C TRP A 370 9.41 12.13 -3.22
N ALA A 371 9.36 10.84 -2.93
CA ALA A 371 8.11 10.13 -2.71
C ALA A 371 7.33 10.60 -1.47
N ALA A 372 8.02 11.13 -0.46
CA ALA A 372 7.40 11.66 0.75
C ALA A 372 6.41 12.80 0.46
N VAL A 373 6.66 13.58 -0.61
CA VAL A 373 5.84 14.73 -1.02
C VAL A 373 5.02 14.45 -2.29
N SER A 374 5.04 13.22 -2.78
CA SER A 374 4.32 12.84 -4.00
C SER A 374 2.88 12.43 -3.70
N ASP A 375 2.01 12.51 -4.71
CA ASP A 375 0.64 12.02 -4.64
C ASP A 375 0.58 10.52 -4.32
N THR A 376 -0.25 10.15 -3.34
CA THR A 376 -0.35 8.79 -2.81
C THR A 376 -0.82 7.80 -3.89
N THR A 377 -1.83 8.16 -4.66
CA THR A 377 -2.39 7.26 -5.68
C THR A 377 -1.43 7.05 -6.84
N LEU A 378 -0.69 8.10 -7.25
CA LEU A 378 0.38 7.97 -8.24
C LEU A 378 1.43 6.95 -7.79
N VAL A 379 1.92 7.09 -6.57
CA VAL A 379 2.94 6.20 -5.99
C VAL A 379 2.45 4.76 -5.93
N TRP A 380 1.21 4.52 -5.50
CA TRP A 380 0.64 3.17 -5.44
C TRP A 380 0.33 2.58 -6.82
N THR A 381 0.00 3.40 -7.80
CA THR A 381 -0.17 2.96 -9.20
C THR A 381 1.16 2.49 -9.80
N LEU A 382 2.23 3.27 -9.58
CA LEU A 382 3.58 2.87 -10.00
C LEU A 382 4.01 1.57 -9.34
N SER A 383 3.68 1.39 -8.05
CA SER A 383 3.94 0.15 -7.31
C SER A 383 3.23 -1.05 -7.93
N ALA A 384 1.95 -0.92 -8.25
CA ALA A 384 1.16 -2.01 -8.84
C ALA A 384 1.73 -2.47 -10.19
N VAL A 385 2.16 -1.52 -11.03
CA VAL A 385 2.83 -1.84 -12.31
C VAL A 385 4.18 -2.54 -12.08
N ALA A 386 4.98 -2.04 -11.13
CA ALA A 386 6.29 -2.60 -10.82
C ALA A 386 6.20 -4.06 -10.36
N ILE A 387 5.21 -4.40 -9.51
CA ILE A 387 4.96 -5.78 -9.05
C ILE A 387 4.74 -6.71 -10.25
N VAL A 388 3.87 -6.34 -11.18
CA VAL A 388 3.54 -7.18 -12.34
C VAL A 388 4.77 -7.41 -13.21
N VAL A 389 5.52 -6.34 -13.50
CA VAL A 389 6.72 -6.39 -14.35
C VAL A 389 7.79 -7.33 -13.76
N MET A 390 7.93 -7.38 -12.44
CA MET A 390 8.88 -8.26 -11.76
C MET A 390 8.36 -9.70 -11.64
N THR A 391 7.08 -9.88 -11.36
CA THR A 391 6.47 -11.19 -11.11
C THR A 391 6.46 -12.07 -12.36
N LEU A 392 6.11 -11.54 -13.52
CA LEU A 392 5.95 -12.33 -14.74
C LEU A 392 7.22 -13.09 -15.16
N PRO A 393 8.42 -12.46 -15.27
CA PRO A 393 9.64 -13.18 -15.62
C PRO A 393 10.02 -14.24 -14.59
N ASN A 394 9.77 -13.97 -13.30
CA ASN A 394 10.10 -14.93 -12.24
C ASN A 394 9.17 -16.14 -12.25
N LEU A 395 7.86 -15.96 -12.38
CA LEU A 395 6.90 -17.07 -12.49
C LEU A 395 7.22 -17.97 -13.70
N PHE A 396 7.59 -17.37 -14.83
CA PHE A 396 8.01 -18.12 -15.99
C PHE A 396 9.25 -18.97 -15.70
N GLY A 397 10.25 -18.41 -15.02
CA GLY A 397 11.46 -19.13 -14.61
C GLY A 397 11.17 -20.28 -13.64
N ILE A 398 10.32 -20.04 -12.62
CA ILE A 398 9.90 -21.06 -11.66
C ILE A 398 9.14 -22.20 -12.36
N PHE A 399 8.24 -21.87 -13.28
CA PHE A 399 7.49 -22.88 -14.02
C PHE A 399 8.39 -23.80 -14.83
N LEU A 400 9.45 -23.28 -15.43
CA LEU A 400 10.42 -24.09 -16.16
C LEU A 400 11.21 -25.04 -15.23
N LEU A 401 11.50 -24.60 -13.99
CA LEU A 401 12.27 -25.39 -13.01
C LEU A 401 11.40 -26.32 -12.14
N ARG A 402 10.09 -26.40 -12.35
CA ARG A 402 9.17 -27.13 -11.46
C ARG A 402 9.54 -28.60 -11.20
N LYS A 403 10.14 -29.28 -12.18
CA LYS A 403 10.58 -30.68 -12.02
C LYS A 403 11.79 -30.78 -11.10
N GLU A 404 12.80 -29.94 -11.33
CA GLU A 404 14.01 -29.89 -10.50
C GLU A 404 13.69 -29.52 -9.06
N MET A 405 12.78 -28.56 -8.87
CA MET A 405 12.32 -28.19 -7.52
C MET A 405 11.69 -29.36 -6.80
N LYS A 406 10.85 -30.15 -7.49
CA LYS A 406 10.23 -31.33 -6.92
C LYS A 406 11.30 -32.39 -6.53
N GLU A 407 12.22 -32.67 -7.42
CA GLU A 407 13.33 -33.61 -7.18
C GLU A 407 14.17 -33.17 -5.97
N SER A 408 14.56 -31.91 -5.89
CA SER A 408 15.32 -31.36 -4.76
C SER A 408 14.59 -31.50 -3.42
N VAL A 409 13.28 -31.27 -3.40
CA VAL A 409 12.45 -31.44 -2.20
C VAL A 409 12.38 -32.91 -1.78
N GLU A 410 12.20 -33.82 -2.73
CA GLU A 410 12.18 -35.29 -2.47
C GLU A 410 13.53 -35.77 -1.91
N GLU A 411 14.65 -35.36 -2.50
CA GLU A 411 16.01 -35.68 -2.03
C GLU A 411 16.25 -35.14 -0.61
N TYR A 412 15.84 -33.93 -0.32
CA TYR A 412 15.94 -33.31 1.01
C TYR A 412 15.23 -34.17 2.06
N TRP A 413 13.96 -34.56 1.82
CA TRP A 413 13.21 -35.37 2.78
C TRP A 413 13.77 -36.77 2.98
N VAL A 414 14.34 -37.40 1.94
CA VAL A 414 15.03 -38.67 2.06
C VAL A 414 16.25 -38.54 2.97
N LYS A 415 17.05 -37.48 2.81
CA LYS A 415 18.22 -37.20 3.63
C LYS A 415 17.83 -36.90 5.09
N PHE A 416 16.89 -35.95 5.27
CA PHE A 416 16.39 -35.54 6.58
C PHE A 416 15.85 -36.73 7.40
N ASN A 417 15.07 -37.60 6.79
CA ASN A 417 14.51 -38.76 7.44
C ASN A 417 15.58 -39.84 7.79
N LYS A 418 16.72 -39.86 7.08
CA LYS A 418 17.84 -40.75 7.41
C LYS A 418 18.66 -40.25 8.60
N GLU A 419 18.84 -38.94 8.69
CA GLU A 419 19.63 -38.30 9.75
C GLU A 419 18.88 -38.21 11.08
N ASN A 420 17.53 -38.26 11.06
CA ASN A 420 16.68 -38.17 12.26
C ASN A 420 16.06 -39.52 12.68
N LYS A 421 16.50 -40.65 12.11
CA LYS A 421 16.25 -42.00 12.59
C LYS A 421 17.45 -42.49 13.37
#